data_424d3223d3133f8d4238b9922ba882c4
#
_entry.id   424d3223d3133f8d4238b9922ba882c4
#
_cell.length_a   1.000
_cell.length_b   1.000
_cell.length_c   1.000
_cell.angle_alpha   90.00
_cell.angle_beta   90.00
_cell.angle_gamma   90.00
#
_symmetry.space_group_name_H-M   'P 1'
#
loop_
_entity.id
_entity.type
_entity.pdbx_description
1 polymer ?
#
loop_
_entity_poly.entity_id
_entity_poly.type
_entity_poly.pdbx_seq_one_letter_code
_entity_poly.pdbx_strand_id
1 'polypeptide(L)'
;MLFRSDIDPFYGAPDVVVVLADKSMPTYVYDGSLVMGNIMNAAADLGVASCWVHRAKEEFESEEGKAILKKLGIEGEYEGIGNLILGYAAGPAGDPAPRKANYIYMI
;
A
#
# COMPACT_ATOMS: atom_id res chain seq x y z
N MET A 1 12.95 -12.09 -2.28
CA MET A 1 11.49 -11.99 -2.13
C MET A 1 11.14 -12.00 -0.66
N LEU A 2 10.34 -11.07 -0.20
CA LEU A 2 9.97 -10.92 1.21
C LEU A 2 9.05 -12.04 1.71
N PHE A 3 8.46 -12.79 0.81
CA PHE A 3 7.51 -13.83 1.17
C PHE A 3 7.85 -15.13 0.49
N ARG A 4 7.59 -16.21 1.20
CA ARG A 4 7.53 -17.53 0.65
C ARG A 4 6.22 -17.68 -0.13
N SER A 5 6.16 -17.05 -1.27
CA SER A 5 5.07 -17.26 -2.22
C SER A 5 5.71 -17.64 -3.55
N ASP A 6 5.25 -18.72 -4.15
CA ASP A 6 5.65 -19.11 -5.50
C ASP A 6 5.11 -18.12 -6.54
N ILE A 7 4.24 -17.20 -6.10
CA ILE A 7 3.65 -16.18 -6.93
C ILE A 7 4.18 -14.83 -6.45
N ASP A 8 4.63 -13.99 -7.39
CA ASP A 8 5.04 -12.63 -7.09
C ASP A 8 3.82 -11.85 -6.55
N PRO A 9 3.83 -11.42 -5.26
CA PRO A 9 2.71 -10.71 -4.68
C PRO A 9 2.50 -9.32 -5.30
N PHE A 10 3.47 -8.82 -6.04
CA PHE A 10 3.44 -7.49 -6.65
C PHE A 10 3.18 -7.51 -8.15
N TYR A 11 2.75 -8.66 -8.68
CA TYR A 11 2.33 -8.81 -10.08
C TYR A 11 3.36 -8.33 -11.10
N GLY A 12 4.65 -8.48 -10.77
CA GLY A 12 5.74 -8.06 -11.67
C GLY A 12 5.93 -6.55 -11.78
N ALA A 13 5.32 -5.76 -10.91
CA ALA A 13 5.47 -4.31 -10.94
C ALA A 13 6.92 -3.89 -10.73
N PRO A 14 7.42 -2.87 -11.46
CA PRO A 14 8.82 -2.45 -11.38
C PRO A 14 9.14 -1.74 -10.05
N ASP A 15 8.18 -1.06 -9.46
CA ASP A 15 8.39 -0.29 -8.24
C ASP A 15 7.32 -0.59 -7.21
N VAL A 16 7.75 -0.65 -5.95
CA VAL A 16 6.86 -0.85 -4.80
C VAL A 16 7.19 0.21 -3.76
N VAL A 17 6.18 0.97 -3.36
CA VAL A 17 6.27 1.90 -2.24
C VAL A 17 5.62 1.26 -1.03
N VAL A 18 6.36 1.16 0.06
CA VAL A 18 5.83 0.63 1.32
C VAL A 18 5.51 1.79 2.24
N VAL A 19 4.29 1.83 2.74
CA VAL A 19 3.88 2.82 3.74
C VAL A 19 3.88 2.15 5.11
N LEU A 20 4.67 2.72 6.01
CA LEU A 20 4.77 2.30 7.40
C LEU A 20 4.19 3.40 8.28
N ALA A 21 3.60 3.03 9.40
CA ALA A 21 3.08 3.99 10.36
C ALA A 21 3.54 3.67 11.77
N ASP A 22 3.81 4.72 12.53
CA ASP A 22 4.26 4.63 13.93
C ASP A 22 3.09 4.24 14.82
N LYS A 23 3.18 3.07 15.43
CA LYS A 23 2.13 2.50 16.29
C LYS A 23 1.91 3.29 17.58
N SER A 24 2.82 4.18 17.95
CA SER A 24 2.62 5.03 19.12
C SER A 24 1.53 6.09 18.94
N MET A 25 1.16 6.38 17.68
CA MET A 25 0.10 7.33 17.36
C MET A 25 -1.24 6.62 17.27
N PRO A 26 -2.28 7.05 18.02
CA PRO A 26 -3.57 6.35 18.03
C PRO A 26 -4.25 6.24 16.66
N THR A 27 -3.95 7.15 15.76
CA THR A 27 -4.58 7.23 14.43
C THR A 27 -3.72 6.62 13.33
N TYR A 28 -2.67 5.89 13.67
CA TYR A 28 -1.63 5.49 12.72
C TYR A 28 -2.14 4.73 11.48
N VAL A 29 -3.15 3.88 11.64
CA VAL A 29 -3.71 3.15 10.49
C VAL A 29 -4.42 4.09 9.52
N TYR A 30 -5.18 5.04 10.07
CA TYR A 30 -5.88 6.03 9.25
C TYR A 30 -4.91 6.97 8.56
N ASP A 31 -3.90 7.44 9.29
CA ASP A 31 -2.87 8.33 8.75
C ASP A 31 -2.13 7.66 7.58
N GLY A 32 -1.71 6.43 7.75
CA GLY A 32 -1.04 5.67 6.70
C GLY A 32 -1.95 5.40 5.51
N SER A 33 -3.23 5.13 5.76
CA SER A 33 -4.21 4.90 4.69
C SER A 33 -4.44 6.16 3.86
N LEU A 34 -4.46 7.34 4.49
CA LEU A 34 -4.55 8.61 3.77
C LEU A 34 -3.31 8.87 2.91
N VAL A 35 -2.13 8.52 3.41
CA VAL A 35 -0.89 8.61 2.61
C VAL A 35 -0.99 7.73 1.37
N MET A 36 -1.46 6.48 1.52
CA MET A 36 -1.68 5.58 0.38
C MET A 36 -2.60 6.20 -0.66
N GLY A 37 -3.74 6.72 -0.23
CA GLY A 37 -4.71 7.36 -1.11
C GLY A 37 -4.13 8.57 -1.84
N ASN A 38 -3.36 9.40 -1.15
CA ASN A 38 -2.72 10.56 -1.74
C ASN A 38 -1.69 10.17 -2.80
N ILE A 39 -0.90 9.14 -2.56
CA ILE A 39 0.07 8.65 -3.54
C ILE A 39 -0.65 8.10 -4.77
N MET A 40 -1.74 7.35 -4.58
CA MET A 40 -2.53 6.81 -5.70
C MET A 40 -3.11 7.92 -6.56
N ASN A 41 -3.62 8.98 -5.95
CA ASN A 41 -4.14 10.13 -6.69
C ASN A 41 -3.03 10.88 -7.44
N ALA A 42 -1.88 11.07 -6.81
CA ALA A 42 -0.74 11.71 -7.46
C ALA A 42 -0.24 10.86 -8.64
N ALA A 43 -0.18 9.55 -8.48
CA ALA A 43 0.21 8.64 -9.56
C ALA A 43 -0.75 8.76 -10.76
N ALA A 44 -2.05 8.77 -10.49
CA ALA A 44 -3.05 8.93 -11.54
C ALA A 44 -2.89 10.24 -12.30
N ASP A 45 -2.61 11.33 -11.60
CA ASP A 45 -2.37 12.63 -12.21
C ASP A 45 -1.13 12.62 -13.14
N LEU A 46 -0.12 11.83 -12.77
CA LEU A 46 1.11 11.68 -13.55
C LEU A 46 1.02 10.61 -14.65
N GLY A 47 -0.13 9.97 -14.82
CA GLY A 47 -0.28 8.90 -15.80
C GLY A 47 0.36 7.57 -15.38
N VAL A 48 0.62 7.38 -14.09
CA VAL A 48 1.18 6.15 -13.53
C VAL A 48 0.06 5.31 -12.93
N ALA A 49 -0.01 4.04 -13.30
CA ALA A 49 -0.95 3.12 -12.70
C ALA A 49 -0.46 2.68 -11.32
N SER A 50 -1.38 2.50 -10.40
CA SER A 50 -1.06 2.07 -9.04
C SER A 50 -2.10 1.08 -8.51
N CYS A 51 -1.67 0.26 -7.56
CA CYS A 51 -2.58 -0.67 -6.88
C CYS A 51 -2.10 -0.90 -5.45
N TRP A 52 -3.04 -0.87 -4.52
CA TRP A 52 -2.78 -1.20 -3.12
C TRP A 52 -2.75 -2.72 -2.98
N VAL A 53 -1.62 -3.26 -2.55
CA VAL A 53 -1.46 -4.67 -2.19
C VAL A 53 -1.45 -4.76 -0.67
N HIS A 54 -2.48 -5.38 -0.11
CA HIS A 54 -2.73 -5.39 1.32
C HIS A 54 -2.04 -6.56 2.03
N ARG A 55 -0.72 -6.48 2.18
CA ARG A 55 0.08 -7.50 2.88
C ARG A 55 1.21 -6.91 3.74
N ALA A 56 1.33 -5.60 3.76
CA ALA A 56 2.47 -4.94 4.40
C ALA A 56 2.52 -5.21 5.92
N LYS A 57 1.37 -5.34 6.58
CA LYS A 57 1.33 -5.63 8.01
C LYS A 57 2.07 -6.93 8.32
N GLU A 58 1.68 -8.03 7.68
CA GLU A 58 2.27 -9.34 7.88
C GLU A 58 3.75 -9.36 7.45
N GLU A 59 4.05 -8.65 6.38
CA GLU A 59 5.41 -8.55 5.86
C GLU A 59 6.39 -7.98 6.88
N PHE A 60 6.02 -6.87 7.50
CA PHE A 60 6.90 -6.17 8.43
C PHE A 60 6.77 -6.65 9.88
N GLU A 61 5.87 -7.58 10.15
CA GLU A 61 5.85 -8.39 11.37
C GLU A 61 6.75 -9.62 11.27
N SER A 62 7.12 -10.02 10.04
CA SER A 62 8.02 -11.16 9.81
C SER A 62 9.45 -10.83 10.19
N GLU A 63 10.26 -11.88 10.42
CA GLU A 63 11.69 -11.70 10.70
C GLU A 63 12.43 -11.03 9.55
N GLU A 64 12.06 -11.35 8.32
CA GLU A 64 12.64 -10.75 7.11
C GLU A 64 12.32 -9.26 7.02
N GLY A 65 11.07 -8.89 7.28
CA GLY A 65 10.65 -7.49 7.28
C GLY A 65 11.31 -6.68 8.39
N LYS A 66 11.40 -7.23 9.59
CA LYS A 66 12.10 -6.59 10.70
C LYS A 66 13.60 -6.41 10.40
N ALA A 67 14.23 -7.37 9.75
CA ALA A 67 15.61 -7.25 9.33
C ALA A 67 15.82 -6.11 8.33
N ILE A 68 14.87 -5.89 7.42
CA ILE A 68 14.90 -4.79 6.46
C ILE A 68 14.82 -3.45 7.19
N LEU A 69 13.89 -3.30 8.13
CA LEU A 69 13.76 -2.06 8.92
C LEU A 69 15.04 -1.76 9.68
N LYS A 70 15.65 -2.78 10.30
CA LYS A 70 16.89 -2.65 11.00
C LYS A 70 18.04 -2.22 10.08
N LYS A 71 18.12 -2.82 8.91
CA LYS A 71 19.14 -2.48 7.90
C LYS A 71 19.02 -1.05 7.43
N LEU A 72 17.78 -0.53 7.32
CA LEU A 72 17.51 0.84 6.93
C LEU A 72 17.68 1.84 8.08
N GLY A 73 17.94 1.38 9.29
CA GLY A 73 18.09 2.24 10.47
C GLY A 73 16.76 2.79 10.98
N ILE A 74 15.64 2.14 10.65
CA ILE A 74 14.33 2.54 11.14
C ILE A 74 14.11 1.91 12.51
N GLU A 75 14.10 2.76 13.53
CA GLU A 75 13.89 2.36 14.92
C GLU A 75 12.49 2.71 15.38
N GLY A 76 11.94 1.90 16.29
CA GLY A 76 10.60 2.10 16.85
C GLY A 76 9.62 1.03 16.41
N GLU A 77 8.39 1.19 16.86
CA GLU A 77 7.29 0.26 16.57
C GLU A 77 6.51 0.75 15.35
N TYR A 78 6.82 0.18 14.20
CA TYR A 78 6.15 0.51 12.94
C TYR A 78 5.33 -0.67 12.45
N GLU A 79 4.16 -0.37 11.88
CA GLU A 79 3.33 -1.35 11.21
C GLU A 79 3.26 -1.03 9.71
N GLY A 80 3.35 -2.07 8.89
CA GLY A 80 3.10 -1.93 7.46
C GLY A 80 1.62 -1.66 7.20
N ILE A 81 1.31 -0.54 6.56
CA ILE A 81 -0.07 -0.17 6.23
C ILE A 81 -0.46 -0.72 4.87
N GLY A 82 0.41 -0.60 3.90
CA GLY A 82 0.16 -1.11 2.57
C GLY A 82 1.40 -1.06 1.71
N ASN A 83 1.39 -1.88 0.67
CA ASN A 83 2.33 -1.83 -0.42
C ASN A 83 1.62 -1.20 -1.61
N LEU A 84 2.21 -0.20 -2.21
CA LEU A 84 1.69 0.41 -3.42
C LEU A 84 2.58 0.02 -4.58
N ILE A 85 2.06 -0.78 -5.48
CA ILE A 85 2.77 -1.12 -6.73
C ILE A 85 2.50 -0.03 -7.75
N LEU A 86 3.56 0.33 -8.49
CA LEU A 86 3.53 1.40 -9.48
C LEU A 86 4.06 0.88 -10.82
N GLY A 87 3.48 1.36 -11.90
CA GLY A 87 3.92 1.02 -13.25
C GLY A 87 3.05 1.70 -14.29
N TYR A 88 3.38 1.50 -15.54
CA TYR A 88 2.55 1.98 -16.64
C TYR A 88 1.56 0.91 -17.06
N ALA A 89 0.30 1.30 -17.26
CA ALA A 89 -0.74 0.37 -17.67
C ALA A 89 -0.45 -0.19 -19.06
N ALA A 90 -0.63 -1.50 -19.23
CA ALA A 90 -0.46 -2.18 -20.52
C ALA A 90 -1.67 -1.98 -21.45
N GLY A 91 -2.80 -1.52 -20.92
CA GLY A 91 -4.04 -1.31 -21.65
C GLY A 91 -5.01 -0.47 -20.84
N PRO A 92 -6.22 -0.21 -21.37
CA PRO A 92 -7.23 0.58 -20.67
C PRO A 92 -7.72 -0.14 -19.42
N ALA A 93 -8.07 0.64 -18.40
CA ALA A 93 -8.71 0.12 -17.20
C ALA A 93 -10.14 -0.34 -17.54
N GLY A 94 -10.60 -1.37 -16.83
CA GLY A 94 -12.00 -1.78 -16.90
C GLY A 94 -12.93 -0.75 -16.24
N ASP A 95 -14.22 -0.90 -16.48
CA ASP A 95 -15.21 -0.05 -15.84
C ASP A 95 -15.27 -0.32 -14.33
N PRO A 96 -15.42 0.73 -13.51
CA PRO A 96 -15.58 0.53 -12.08
C PRO A 96 -16.91 -0.15 -11.76
N ALA A 97 -16.93 -0.92 -10.67
CA ALA A 97 -18.17 -1.52 -10.20
C ALA A 97 -19.21 -0.44 -9.86
N PRO A 98 -20.51 -0.72 -10.10
CA PRO A 98 -21.56 0.23 -9.72
C PRO A 98 -21.50 0.57 -8.23
N ARG A 99 -21.73 1.82 -7.90
CA ARG A 99 -21.79 2.26 -6.50
C ARG A 99 -23.14 1.93 -5.90
N LYS A 100 -23.17 1.71 -4.58
CA LYS A 100 -24.42 1.49 -3.86
C LYS A 100 -25.30 2.74 -3.94
N ALA A 101 -26.61 2.53 -4.13
CA ALA A 101 -27.58 3.61 -3.97
C ALA A 101 -27.72 3.97 -2.48
N ASN A 102 -28.12 5.20 -2.22
CA ASN A 102 -28.41 5.69 -0.86
C ASN A 102 -27.22 5.52 0.10
N TYR A 103 -26.04 5.86 -0.37
CA TYR A 103 -24.81 5.72 0.38
C TYR A 103 -24.43 7.00 1.15
N ILE A 104 -24.96 8.13 0.74
CA ILE A 104 -24.71 9.43 1.36
C ILE A 104 -26.02 9.96 1.94
N TYR A 105 -25.97 10.36 3.20
CA TYR A 105 -27.11 10.93 3.91
C TYR A 105 -26.78 12.38 4.27
N MET A 106 -27.75 13.26 4.05
CA MET A 106 -27.60 14.68 4.36
C MET A 106 -28.69 15.08 5.37
N ILE A 107 -28.32 15.87 6.36
CA ILE A 107 -29.22 16.41 7.38
C ILE A 107 -29.28 17.93 7.30
#